data_588c810de75261e6e8c8f92b121c40b4
#
_entry.id   588c810de75261e6e8c8f92b121c40b4
#
_cell.length_a   1.000
_cell.length_b   1.000
_cell.length_c   1.000
_cell.angle_alpha   90.00
_cell.angle_beta   90.00
_cell.angle_gamma   90.00
#
_symmetry.space_group_name_H-M   'P 1'
#
loop_
_entity.id
_entity.type
_entity.pdbx_description
1 polymer ?
#
loop_
_entity_poly.entity_id
_entity_poly.type
_entity_poly.pdbx_seq_one_letter_code
_entity_poly.pdbx_strand_id
1 'polypeptide(L)'
;MARSKSENKRNAILIAATEVFAERGLSAPTSAISSKAGVADGSLYTYFKTKDELVNVLYVELKAEMADAIFSDFPRRSNIRHRMQHVWDKFLLWGIKHPDRHKVLQLILPWAGLTQASRKTAAAPFLELEKMVNDAMTRSIFRPLPPEYFAATVVSLAEMTMGFMRQDAAQADKFRALGFGMLWSAIKRER
;
A
#
# COMPACT_ATOMS: atom_id res chain seq x y z
N MET A 1 -16.33 -22.59 -4.31
CA MET A 1 -16.09 -23.34 -3.05
C MET A 1 -16.41 -22.43 -1.86
N ALA A 2 -17.21 -22.87 -0.91
CA ALA A 2 -17.50 -22.10 0.29
C ALA A 2 -16.21 -21.92 1.13
N ARG A 3 -15.81 -20.69 1.41
CA ARG A 3 -14.71 -20.37 2.34
C ARG A 3 -14.98 -21.06 3.68
N SER A 4 -13.97 -21.67 4.28
CA SER A 4 -14.16 -22.32 5.56
C SER A 4 -14.61 -21.29 6.62
N LYS A 5 -15.42 -21.71 7.60
CA LYS A 5 -15.88 -20.84 8.71
C LYS A 5 -14.70 -20.20 9.46
N SER A 6 -13.54 -20.87 9.46
CA SER A 6 -12.28 -20.40 10.04
C SER A 6 -11.67 -19.24 9.24
N GLU A 7 -11.62 -19.34 7.89
CA GLU A 7 -11.12 -18.26 7.03
C GLU A 7 -11.99 -17.01 7.11
N ASN A 8 -13.32 -17.19 7.22
CA ASN A 8 -14.24 -16.07 7.37
C ASN A 8 -13.98 -15.30 8.67
N LYS A 9 -13.73 -16.00 9.78
CA LYS A 9 -13.39 -15.34 11.06
C LYS A 9 -12.03 -14.64 11.01
N ARG A 10 -11.01 -15.28 10.43
CA ARG A 10 -9.68 -14.67 10.25
C ARG A 10 -9.80 -13.37 9.46
N ASN A 11 -10.53 -13.37 8.36
CA ASN A 11 -10.75 -12.20 7.52
C ASN A 11 -11.55 -11.11 8.26
N ALA A 12 -12.57 -11.47 9.03
CA ALA A 12 -13.32 -10.52 9.86
C ALA A 12 -12.43 -9.81 10.88
N ILE A 13 -11.47 -10.53 11.50
CA ILE A 13 -10.49 -9.94 12.43
C ILE A 13 -9.57 -8.95 11.69
N LEU A 14 -9.08 -9.27 10.48
CA LEU A 14 -8.21 -8.37 9.70
C LEU A 14 -8.95 -7.10 9.24
N ILE A 15 -10.22 -7.22 8.85
CA ILE A 15 -11.06 -6.06 8.50
C ILE A 15 -11.27 -5.18 9.74
N ALA A 16 -11.67 -5.76 10.87
CA ALA A 16 -11.85 -5.03 12.11
C ALA A 16 -10.56 -4.38 12.62
N ALA A 17 -9.41 -5.07 12.48
CA ALA A 17 -8.11 -4.52 12.82
C ALA A 17 -7.76 -3.30 11.96
N THR A 18 -8.06 -3.34 10.66
CA THR A 18 -7.87 -2.19 9.77
C THR A 18 -8.65 -0.99 10.25
N GLU A 19 -9.94 -1.15 10.52
CA GLU A 19 -10.80 -0.04 10.98
C GLU A 19 -10.37 0.50 12.34
N VAL A 20 -10.10 -0.39 13.31
CA VAL A 20 -9.66 0.01 14.66
C VAL A 20 -8.29 0.72 14.62
N PHE A 21 -7.33 0.22 13.84
CA PHE A 21 -6.03 0.87 13.72
C PHE A 21 -6.10 2.18 12.96
N ALA A 22 -6.97 2.30 11.97
CA ALA A 22 -7.20 3.56 11.27
C ALA A 22 -7.80 4.63 12.19
N GLU A 23 -8.71 4.26 13.10
CA GLU A 23 -9.33 5.17 14.05
C GLU A 23 -8.39 5.54 15.21
N ARG A 24 -7.72 4.55 15.83
CA ARG A 24 -7.06 4.67 17.16
C ARG A 24 -5.56 4.47 17.14
N GLY A 25 -4.97 4.19 15.97
CA GLY A 25 -3.55 3.86 15.85
C GLY A 25 -3.20 2.44 16.30
N LEU A 26 -1.93 2.05 16.10
CA LEU A 26 -1.46 0.69 16.39
C LEU A 26 -1.42 0.37 17.89
N SER A 27 -1.54 1.36 18.78
CA SER A 27 -1.62 1.13 20.25
C SER A 27 -2.98 0.60 20.71
N ALA A 28 -4.03 0.65 19.86
CA ALA A 28 -5.37 0.17 20.20
C ALA A 28 -5.35 -1.25 20.78
N PRO A 29 -6.15 -1.55 21.84
CA PRO A 29 -6.17 -2.87 22.46
C PRO A 29 -6.82 -3.90 21.52
N THR A 30 -6.39 -5.17 21.62
CA THR A 30 -6.95 -6.27 20.84
C THR A 30 -8.41 -6.55 21.16
N SER A 31 -8.86 -6.25 22.37
CA SER A 31 -10.29 -6.33 22.75
C SER A 31 -11.20 -5.43 21.90
N ALA A 32 -10.72 -4.25 21.48
CA ALA A 32 -11.46 -3.41 20.55
C ALA A 32 -11.61 -4.08 19.17
N ILE A 33 -10.58 -4.81 18.73
CA ILE A 33 -10.59 -5.54 17.45
C ILE A 33 -11.54 -6.75 17.56
N SER A 34 -11.45 -7.54 18.64
CA SER A 34 -12.32 -8.69 18.86
C SER A 34 -13.80 -8.29 18.91
N SER A 35 -14.11 -7.22 19.66
CA SER A 35 -15.46 -6.66 19.75
C SER A 35 -15.97 -6.25 18.37
N LYS A 36 -15.18 -5.52 17.61
CA LYS A 36 -15.57 -5.06 16.25
C LYS A 36 -15.73 -6.21 15.26
N ALA A 37 -14.91 -7.25 15.37
CA ALA A 37 -14.97 -8.46 14.55
C ALA A 37 -16.13 -9.40 14.93
N GLY A 38 -16.84 -9.15 16.04
CA GLY A 38 -17.88 -10.02 16.56
C GLY A 38 -17.36 -11.38 17.03
N VAL A 39 -16.13 -11.43 17.56
CA VAL A 39 -15.51 -12.66 18.10
C VAL A 39 -15.15 -12.49 19.58
N ALA A 40 -15.13 -13.59 20.33
CA ALA A 40 -14.62 -13.56 21.70
C ALA A 40 -13.11 -13.24 21.70
N ASP A 41 -12.63 -12.53 22.75
CA ASP A 41 -11.21 -12.13 22.86
C ASP A 41 -10.24 -13.29 22.70
N GLY A 42 -10.53 -14.44 23.34
CA GLY A 42 -9.71 -15.65 23.19
C GLY A 42 -9.68 -16.21 21.75
N SER A 43 -10.72 -15.94 20.95
CA SER A 43 -10.77 -16.39 19.55
C SER A 43 -9.77 -15.67 18.67
N LEU A 44 -9.49 -14.37 18.92
CA LEU A 44 -8.46 -13.64 18.18
C LEU A 44 -7.11 -14.33 18.29
N TYR A 45 -6.73 -14.74 19.51
CA TYR A 45 -5.46 -15.41 19.77
C TYR A 45 -5.37 -16.85 19.23
N THR A 46 -6.47 -17.43 18.81
CA THR A 46 -6.49 -18.68 18.05
C THR A 46 -5.96 -18.48 16.62
N TYR A 47 -6.17 -17.28 16.04
CA TYR A 47 -5.73 -16.94 14.68
C TYR A 47 -4.39 -16.20 14.63
N PHE A 48 -4.12 -15.38 15.63
CA PHE A 48 -2.93 -14.54 15.72
C PHE A 48 -2.39 -14.62 17.15
N LYS A 49 -1.27 -15.30 17.36
CA LYS A 49 -0.71 -15.56 18.69
C LYS A 49 -0.39 -14.30 19.49
N THR A 50 -0.07 -13.21 18.78
CA THR A 50 0.25 -11.91 19.37
C THR A 50 -0.37 -10.79 18.52
N LYS A 51 -0.48 -9.60 19.11
CA LYS A 51 -0.86 -8.39 18.38
C LYS A 51 0.16 -8.06 17.30
N ASP A 52 1.45 -8.27 17.56
CA ASP A 52 2.51 -8.03 16.60
C ASP A 52 2.40 -8.95 15.38
N GLU A 53 2.03 -10.21 15.58
CA GLU A 53 1.73 -11.14 14.49
C GLU A 53 0.56 -10.63 13.65
N LEU A 54 -0.54 -10.19 14.29
CA LEU A 54 -1.70 -9.62 13.60
C LEU A 54 -1.29 -8.41 12.74
N VAL A 55 -0.50 -7.48 13.27
CA VAL A 55 -0.04 -6.29 12.54
C VAL A 55 0.85 -6.68 11.36
N ASN A 56 1.77 -7.63 11.54
CA ASN A 56 2.65 -8.11 10.47
C ASN A 56 1.89 -8.82 9.35
N VAL A 57 0.92 -9.67 9.71
CA VAL A 57 0.03 -10.33 8.73
C VAL A 57 -0.82 -9.30 7.99
N LEU A 58 -1.41 -8.35 8.71
CA LEU A 58 -2.21 -7.27 8.12
C LEU A 58 -1.39 -6.46 7.12
N TYR A 59 -0.13 -6.12 7.44
CA TYR A 59 0.76 -5.44 6.51
C TYR A 59 0.94 -6.20 5.20
N VAL A 60 1.20 -7.50 5.28
CA VAL A 60 1.38 -8.35 4.08
C VAL A 60 0.12 -8.41 3.24
N GLU A 61 -1.04 -8.62 3.86
CA GLU A 61 -2.35 -8.67 3.17
C GLU A 61 -2.67 -7.33 2.46
N LEU A 62 -2.50 -6.20 3.15
CA LEU A 62 -2.76 -4.88 2.58
C LEU A 62 -1.80 -4.54 1.42
N LYS A 63 -0.54 -4.96 1.53
CA LYS A 63 0.45 -4.81 0.44
C LYS A 63 0.12 -5.69 -0.76
N ALA A 64 -0.33 -6.91 -0.53
CA ALA A 64 -0.77 -7.82 -1.61
C ALA A 64 -1.98 -7.24 -2.33
N GLU A 65 -2.98 -6.76 -1.61
CA GLU A 65 -4.17 -6.12 -2.18
C GLU A 65 -3.82 -4.86 -3.00
N MET A 66 -2.91 -4.03 -2.50
CA MET A 66 -2.42 -2.86 -3.24
C MET A 66 -1.68 -3.29 -4.52
N ALA A 67 -0.88 -4.36 -4.47
CA ALA A 67 -0.21 -4.91 -5.63
C ALA A 67 -1.20 -5.44 -6.67
N ASP A 68 -2.22 -6.17 -6.27
CA ASP A 68 -3.28 -6.65 -7.16
C ASP A 68 -3.97 -5.49 -7.88
N ALA A 69 -4.24 -4.39 -7.17
CA ALA A 69 -4.82 -3.19 -7.77
C ALA A 69 -3.87 -2.52 -8.79
N ILE A 70 -2.56 -2.48 -8.51
CA ILE A 70 -1.56 -1.88 -9.38
C ILE A 70 -1.30 -2.75 -10.61
N PHE A 71 -1.19 -4.08 -10.44
CA PHE A 71 -0.82 -4.99 -11.52
C PHE A 71 -2.00 -5.54 -12.30
N SER A 72 -3.25 -5.30 -11.88
CA SER A 72 -4.41 -5.54 -12.73
C SER A 72 -4.26 -4.72 -14.02
N ASP A 73 -4.36 -5.35 -15.17
CA ASP A 73 -4.25 -4.70 -16.49
C ASP A 73 -2.93 -3.91 -16.70
N PHE A 74 -1.84 -4.29 -16.00
CA PHE A 74 -0.55 -3.61 -16.13
C PHE A 74 -0.03 -3.66 -17.56
N PRO A 75 0.25 -2.50 -18.20
CA PRO A 75 0.55 -2.40 -19.62
C PRO A 75 2.01 -2.75 -19.93
N ARG A 76 2.42 -4.02 -19.75
CA ARG A 76 3.80 -4.52 -19.87
C ARG A 76 4.50 -4.18 -21.18
N ARG A 77 3.72 -4.08 -22.27
CA ARG A 77 4.26 -3.79 -23.62
C ARG A 77 4.38 -2.31 -23.93
N SER A 78 3.87 -1.44 -23.08
CA SER A 78 3.92 0.02 -23.26
C SER A 78 5.30 0.60 -22.90
N ASN A 79 5.54 1.85 -23.33
CA ASN A 79 6.74 2.58 -22.95
C ASN A 79 6.79 2.85 -21.43
N ILE A 80 7.96 3.17 -20.92
CA ILE A 80 8.21 3.35 -19.49
C ILE A 80 7.34 4.44 -18.85
N ARG A 81 7.07 5.53 -19.56
CA ARG A 81 6.24 6.63 -19.04
C ARG A 81 4.81 6.17 -18.83
N HIS A 82 4.24 5.42 -19.78
CA HIS A 82 2.88 4.90 -19.66
C HIS A 82 2.77 3.86 -18.55
N ARG A 83 3.78 2.98 -18.40
CA ARG A 83 3.83 2.03 -17.26
C ARG A 83 3.92 2.74 -15.91
N MET A 84 4.76 3.76 -15.78
CA MET A 84 4.84 4.56 -14.56
C MET A 84 3.55 5.32 -14.27
N GLN A 85 2.89 5.87 -15.30
CA GLN A 85 1.60 6.53 -15.15
C GLN A 85 0.52 5.56 -14.66
N HIS A 86 0.50 4.34 -15.21
CA HIS A 86 -0.43 3.30 -14.75
C HIS A 86 -0.22 2.98 -13.25
N VAL A 87 1.03 2.77 -12.82
CA VAL A 87 1.35 2.54 -11.39
C VAL A 87 0.87 3.71 -10.54
N TRP A 88 1.17 4.94 -10.97
CA TRP A 88 0.74 6.16 -10.30
C TRP A 88 -0.77 6.23 -10.14
N ASP A 89 -1.50 6.08 -11.25
CA ASP A 89 -2.95 6.16 -11.27
C ASP A 89 -3.60 5.10 -10.38
N LYS A 90 -3.16 3.85 -10.50
CA LYS A 90 -3.69 2.74 -9.70
C LYS A 90 -3.39 2.88 -8.21
N PHE A 91 -2.19 3.34 -7.85
CA PHE A 91 -1.83 3.58 -6.46
C PHE A 91 -2.69 4.69 -5.83
N LEU A 92 -2.85 5.83 -6.51
CA LEU A 92 -3.70 6.92 -6.03
C LEU A 92 -5.16 6.47 -5.89
N LEU A 93 -5.71 5.81 -6.91
CA LEU A 93 -7.10 5.34 -6.90
C LEU A 93 -7.34 4.31 -5.80
N TRP A 94 -6.39 3.41 -5.54
CA TRP A 94 -6.46 2.47 -4.43
C TRP A 94 -6.48 3.21 -3.08
N GLY A 95 -5.59 4.17 -2.87
CA GLY A 95 -5.52 4.95 -1.65
C GLY A 95 -6.75 5.84 -1.39
N ILE A 96 -7.37 6.39 -2.45
CA ILE A 96 -8.62 7.14 -2.37
C ILE A 96 -9.80 6.22 -2.05
N LYS A 97 -9.87 5.05 -2.70
CA LYS A 97 -10.95 4.08 -2.51
C LYS A 97 -10.90 3.39 -1.14
N HIS A 98 -9.70 3.22 -0.59
CA HIS A 98 -9.46 2.48 0.66
C HIS A 98 -8.67 3.33 1.67
N PRO A 99 -9.21 4.46 2.17
CA PRO A 99 -8.47 5.43 2.99
C PRO A 99 -7.95 4.81 4.30
N ASP A 100 -8.74 3.94 4.95
CA ASP A 100 -8.33 3.30 6.19
C ASP A 100 -7.17 2.32 5.99
N ARG A 101 -7.22 1.53 4.91
CA ARG A 101 -6.14 0.59 4.55
C ARG A 101 -4.84 1.31 4.25
N HIS A 102 -4.96 2.40 3.48
CA HIS A 102 -3.83 3.26 3.16
C HIS A 102 -3.24 3.90 4.42
N LYS A 103 -4.08 4.46 5.31
CA LYS A 103 -3.66 5.03 6.59
C LYS A 103 -2.95 3.99 7.48
N VAL A 104 -3.48 2.78 7.56
CA VAL A 104 -2.88 1.69 8.36
C VAL A 104 -1.52 1.28 7.81
N LEU A 105 -1.34 1.20 6.49
CA LEU A 105 -0.02 0.96 5.90
C LEU A 105 1.00 2.02 6.31
N GLN A 106 0.61 3.31 6.33
CA GLN A 106 1.48 4.41 6.77
C GLN A 106 1.84 4.30 8.26
N LEU A 107 0.92 3.84 9.11
CA LEU A 107 1.19 3.61 10.52
C LEU A 107 2.14 2.41 10.76
N ILE A 108 2.02 1.35 9.94
CA ILE A 108 2.84 0.13 10.11
C ILE A 108 4.26 0.31 9.57
N LEU A 109 4.45 1.06 8.49
CA LEU A 109 5.76 1.22 7.83
C LEU A 109 6.90 1.66 8.77
N PRO A 110 6.72 2.69 9.65
CA PRO A 110 7.73 3.13 10.61
C PRO A 110 7.72 2.33 11.92
N TRP A 111 6.77 1.40 12.10
CA TRP A 111 6.63 0.69 13.36
C TRP A 111 7.77 -0.32 13.57
N ALA A 112 8.42 -0.25 14.73
CA ALA A 112 9.59 -1.06 15.07
C ALA A 112 9.32 -2.59 15.11
N GLY A 113 8.07 -3.00 15.33
CA GLY A 113 7.66 -4.41 15.35
C GLY A 113 7.45 -5.04 13.96
N LEU A 114 7.58 -4.26 12.88
CA LEU A 114 7.48 -4.79 11.52
C LEU A 114 8.72 -5.60 11.16
N THR A 115 8.55 -6.93 11.04
CA THR A 115 9.64 -7.88 10.82
C THR A 115 10.24 -7.81 9.42
N GLN A 116 11.53 -8.18 9.30
CA GLN A 116 12.20 -8.29 8.00
C GLN A 116 11.52 -9.34 7.11
N ALA A 117 11.02 -10.44 7.66
CA ALA A 117 10.28 -11.46 6.94
C ALA A 117 9.01 -10.89 6.29
N SER A 118 8.22 -10.12 7.06
CA SER A 118 7.01 -9.47 6.57
C SER A 118 7.32 -8.41 5.50
N ARG A 119 8.39 -7.62 5.69
CA ARG A 119 8.86 -6.67 4.67
C ARG A 119 9.20 -7.38 3.35
N LYS A 120 9.96 -8.48 3.42
CA LYS A 120 10.35 -9.27 2.25
C LYS A 120 9.13 -9.88 1.55
N THR A 121 8.21 -10.49 2.31
CA THR A 121 6.99 -11.07 1.74
C THR A 121 6.13 -10.02 1.06
N ALA A 122 5.95 -8.86 1.70
CA ALA A 122 5.16 -7.75 1.17
C ALA A 122 5.81 -7.06 -0.04
N ALA A 123 7.13 -7.14 -0.20
CA ALA A 123 7.85 -6.60 -1.36
C ALA A 123 7.77 -7.53 -2.59
N ALA A 124 7.59 -8.83 -2.39
CA ALA A 124 7.65 -9.82 -3.47
C ALA A 124 6.72 -9.51 -4.67
N PRO A 125 5.47 -9.07 -4.52
CA PRO A 125 4.61 -8.70 -5.63
C PRO A 125 5.12 -7.50 -6.45
N PHE A 126 6.02 -6.68 -5.89
CA PHE A 126 6.54 -5.45 -6.53
C PHE A 126 7.88 -5.64 -7.24
N LEU A 127 8.46 -6.85 -7.27
CA LEU A 127 9.74 -7.13 -7.92
C LEU A 127 9.75 -6.77 -9.40
N GLU A 128 8.63 -6.93 -10.11
CA GLU A 128 8.51 -6.51 -11.51
C GLU A 128 8.67 -4.99 -11.66
N LEU A 129 8.08 -4.21 -10.75
CA LEU A 129 8.18 -2.75 -10.72
C LEU A 129 9.62 -2.32 -10.37
N GLU A 130 10.22 -2.94 -9.37
CA GLU A 130 11.60 -2.69 -8.97
C GLU A 130 12.56 -2.93 -10.14
N LYS A 131 12.44 -4.07 -10.81
CA LYS A 131 13.23 -4.38 -12.01
C LYS A 131 13.03 -3.33 -13.12
N MET A 132 11.78 -2.93 -13.38
CA MET A 132 11.46 -1.93 -14.38
C MET A 132 12.14 -0.58 -14.08
N VAL A 133 12.16 -0.14 -12.82
CA VAL A 133 12.79 1.10 -12.38
C VAL A 133 14.32 1.00 -12.51
N ASN A 134 14.92 -0.11 -12.06
CA ASN A 134 16.36 -0.34 -12.16
C ASN A 134 16.82 -0.39 -13.62
N ASP A 135 16.08 -1.07 -14.50
CA ASP A 135 16.37 -1.10 -15.94
C ASP A 135 16.31 0.31 -16.56
N ALA A 136 15.36 1.14 -16.12
CA ALA A 136 15.24 2.51 -16.60
C ALA A 136 16.37 3.42 -16.11
N MET A 137 16.87 3.22 -14.90
CA MET A 137 18.06 3.90 -14.38
C MET A 137 19.31 3.48 -15.16
N THR A 138 19.52 2.19 -15.37
CA THR A 138 20.66 1.64 -16.12
C THR A 138 20.71 2.17 -17.56
N ARG A 139 19.55 2.31 -18.20
CA ARG A 139 19.40 2.88 -19.55
C ARG A 139 19.44 4.40 -19.58
N SER A 140 19.73 5.06 -18.48
CA SER A 140 19.76 6.52 -18.36
C SER A 140 18.45 7.22 -18.75
N ILE A 141 17.31 6.53 -18.60
CA ILE A 141 15.96 7.12 -18.75
C ILE A 141 15.58 7.84 -17.47
N PHE A 142 15.87 7.22 -16.32
CA PHE A 142 15.69 7.82 -15.01
C PHE A 142 17.01 8.35 -14.46
N ARG A 143 16.92 9.34 -13.56
CA ARG A 143 18.06 9.80 -12.75
C ARG A 143 18.58 8.65 -11.90
N PRO A 144 19.89 8.55 -11.68
CA PRO A 144 20.46 7.53 -10.80
C PRO A 144 20.22 7.93 -9.34
N LEU A 145 19.09 7.50 -8.79
CA LEU A 145 18.69 7.74 -7.40
C LEU A 145 18.83 6.46 -6.58
N PRO A 146 19.21 6.56 -5.30
CA PRO A 146 19.10 5.42 -4.38
C PRO A 146 17.66 4.88 -4.40
N PRO A 147 17.46 3.54 -4.37
CA PRO A 147 16.12 2.94 -4.45
C PRO A 147 15.15 3.48 -3.40
N GLU A 148 15.62 3.67 -2.17
CA GLU A 148 14.81 4.21 -1.07
C GLU A 148 14.40 5.65 -1.32
N TYR A 149 15.29 6.46 -1.90
CA TYR A 149 15.00 7.86 -2.24
C TYR A 149 13.99 7.96 -3.38
N PHE A 150 14.13 7.09 -4.39
CA PHE A 150 13.14 7.00 -5.48
C PHE A 150 11.76 6.63 -4.95
N ALA A 151 11.68 5.60 -4.11
CA ALA A 151 10.42 5.17 -3.50
C ALA A 151 9.81 6.26 -2.63
N ALA A 152 10.61 6.93 -1.79
CA ALA A 152 10.16 8.04 -0.96
C ALA A 152 9.61 9.21 -1.79
N THR A 153 10.28 9.55 -2.91
CA THR A 153 9.80 10.61 -3.82
C THR A 153 8.42 10.27 -4.40
N VAL A 154 8.23 9.02 -4.88
CA VAL A 154 6.94 8.57 -5.39
C VAL A 154 5.86 8.66 -4.33
N VAL A 155 6.13 8.12 -3.14
CA VAL A 155 5.15 8.09 -2.03
C VAL A 155 4.81 9.51 -1.58
N SER A 156 5.79 10.40 -1.36
CA SER A 156 5.54 11.76 -0.88
C SER A 156 4.69 12.58 -1.85
N LEU A 157 4.97 12.48 -3.16
CA LEU A 157 4.16 13.15 -4.18
C LEU A 157 2.75 12.56 -4.27
N ALA A 158 2.63 11.24 -4.11
CA ALA A 158 1.33 10.56 -4.12
C ALA A 158 0.47 10.98 -2.91
N GLU A 159 1.07 11.06 -1.71
CA GLU A 159 0.37 11.52 -0.50
C GLU A 159 -0.16 12.93 -0.65
N MET A 160 0.70 13.85 -1.09
CA MET A 160 0.30 15.23 -1.38
C MET A 160 -0.87 15.25 -2.39
N THR A 161 -0.74 14.50 -3.49
CA THR A 161 -1.75 14.46 -4.56
C THR A 161 -3.08 13.89 -4.05
N MET A 162 -3.05 12.79 -3.29
CA MET A 162 -4.25 12.20 -2.68
C MET A 162 -4.91 13.18 -1.68
N GLY A 163 -4.11 13.96 -0.96
CA GLY A 163 -4.62 15.02 -0.08
C GLY A 163 -5.51 16.01 -0.84
N PHE A 164 -5.00 16.56 -1.95
CA PHE A 164 -5.77 17.48 -2.81
C PHE A 164 -6.97 16.81 -3.48
N MET A 165 -6.84 15.56 -3.95
CA MET A 165 -7.96 14.81 -4.54
C MET A 165 -9.10 14.57 -3.55
N ARG A 166 -8.79 14.41 -2.24
CA ARG A 166 -9.83 14.28 -1.19
C ARG A 166 -10.48 15.60 -0.85
N GLN A 167 -9.73 16.71 -0.87
CA GLN A 167 -10.25 18.05 -0.57
C GLN A 167 -11.20 18.57 -1.66
N ASP A 168 -10.89 18.27 -2.93
CA ASP A 168 -11.69 18.70 -4.08
C ASP A 168 -11.85 17.54 -5.08
N ALA A 169 -12.88 16.74 -4.85
CA ALA A 169 -13.18 15.59 -5.69
C ALA A 169 -13.54 15.96 -7.13
N ALA A 170 -14.07 17.17 -7.36
CA ALA A 170 -14.41 17.65 -8.71
C ALA A 170 -13.14 17.90 -9.57
N GLN A 171 -12.01 18.20 -8.94
CA GLN A 171 -10.73 18.40 -9.60
C GLN A 171 -9.76 17.22 -9.44
N ALA A 172 -10.22 16.07 -8.93
CA ALA A 172 -9.35 14.92 -8.63
C ALA A 172 -8.50 14.48 -9.85
N ASP A 173 -9.08 14.40 -11.03
CA ASP A 173 -8.36 14.04 -12.26
C ASP A 173 -7.28 15.05 -12.63
N LYS A 174 -7.54 16.35 -12.43
CA LYS A 174 -6.56 17.41 -12.64
C LYS A 174 -5.37 17.26 -11.66
N PHE A 175 -5.63 17.04 -10.37
CA PHE A 175 -4.55 16.85 -9.39
C PHE A 175 -3.75 15.59 -9.68
N ARG A 176 -4.41 14.50 -10.08
CA ARG A 176 -3.76 13.26 -10.48
C ARG A 176 -2.79 13.48 -11.64
N ALA A 177 -3.22 14.21 -12.67
CA ALA A 177 -2.40 14.52 -13.83
C ALA A 177 -1.23 15.46 -13.48
N LEU A 178 -1.47 16.49 -12.67
CA LEU A 178 -0.43 17.41 -12.19
C LEU A 178 0.63 16.67 -11.35
N GLY A 179 0.19 15.83 -10.42
CA GLY A 179 1.10 15.05 -9.58
C GLY A 179 1.97 14.10 -10.39
N PHE A 180 1.40 13.44 -11.40
CA PHE A 180 2.20 12.62 -12.32
C PHE A 180 3.22 13.45 -13.11
N GLY A 181 2.84 14.62 -13.59
CA GLY A 181 3.76 15.54 -14.27
C GLY A 181 4.95 15.92 -13.39
N MET A 182 4.70 16.24 -12.11
CA MET A 182 5.74 16.55 -11.13
C MET A 182 6.63 15.33 -10.88
N LEU A 183 6.04 14.15 -10.65
CA LEU A 183 6.80 12.91 -10.46
C LEU A 183 7.68 12.62 -11.67
N TRP A 184 7.10 12.67 -12.88
CA TRP A 184 7.85 12.39 -14.09
C TRP A 184 9.04 13.33 -14.28
N SER A 185 8.86 14.63 -14.02
CA SER A 185 9.93 15.62 -14.07
C SER A 185 11.00 15.37 -13.02
N ALA A 186 10.62 14.92 -11.81
CA ALA A 186 11.57 14.61 -10.74
C ALA A 186 12.44 13.39 -11.05
N ILE A 187 11.88 12.32 -11.65
CA ILE A 187 12.59 11.07 -11.89
C ILE A 187 13.26 10.96 -13.26
N LYS A 188 12.73 11.65 -14.28
CA LYS A 188 13.28 11.61 -15.63
C LYS A 188 14.67 12.26 -15.67
N ARG A 189 15.62 11.62 -16.34
CA ARG A 189 16.91 12.24 -16.64
C ARG A 189 16.74 13.33 -17.69
N GLU A 190 17.25 14.52 -17.43
CA GLU A 190 17.39 15.56 -18.43
C GLU A 190 18.46 15.17 -19.45
N ARG A 191 18.23 15.46 -20.71
CA ARG A 191 19.20 15.27 -21.79
C ARG A 191 20.23 16.38 -21.78
#